data_720768f2e55b51a8daf8fc9acbee14e4
#
_entry.id   720768f2e55b51a8daf8fc9acbee14e4
#
_cell.length_a   1.000
_cell.length_b   1.000
_cell.length_c   1.000
_cell.angle_alpha   90.00
_cell.angle_beta   90.00
_cell.angle_gamma   90.00
#
_symmetry.space_group_name_H-M   'P 1'
#
loop_
_entity.id
_entity.type
_entity.pdbx_description
1 polymer ?
#
loop_
_entity_poly.entity_id
_entity_poly.type
_entity_poly.pdbx_seq_one_letter_code
_entity_poly.pdbx_strand_id
1 'polypeptide(L)'
;MPAKGDYLFFAPPEGELVRRHFGPDSGPFGKRVIGEAGALVEHRGKWVYVDGVRVAHMKPRSRFGEVLTPGPVGRVPEGCYYVGTAHPDGFDSRYGEIGFACAKQIIGTGTPIL
;
A
#
# COMPACT_ATOMS: atom_id res chain seq x y z
N MET A 1 -15.79 -8.97 -3.69
CA MET A 1 -14.32 -8.89 -3.65
C MET A 1 -13.85 -7.71 -4.49
N PRO A 2 -13.03 -6.84 -3.98
CA PRO A 2 -12.50 -5.75 -4.80
C PRO A 2 -11.57 -6.30 -5.88
N ALA A 3 -11.58 -5.62 -7.01
CA ALA A 3 -10.74 -5.95 -8.15
C ALA A 3 -9.71 -4.85 -8.37
N LYS A 4 -8.70 -5.16 -9.16
CA LYS A 4 -7.68 -4.18 -9.56
C LYS A 4 -8.35 -2.91 -10.10
N GLY A 5 -7.95 -1.75 -9.58
CA GLY A 5 -8.51 -0.46 -9.93
C GLY A 5 -9.61 0.05 -9.00
N ASP A 6 -10.21 -0.83 -8.20
CA ASP A 6 -11.17 -0.42 -7.19
C ASP A 6 -10.48 0.29 -6.03
N TYR A 7 -11.26 1.04 -5.25
CA TYR A 7 -10.79 1.60 -3.99
C TYR A 7 -10.96 0.59 -2.87
N LEU A 8 -9.99 0.58 -1.97
CA LEU A 8 -10.01 -0.21 -0.76
C LEU A 8 -9.84 0.73 0.44
N PHE A 9 -10.73 0.61 1.40
CA PHE A 9 -10.65 1.37 2.65
C PHE A 9 -10.27 0.39 3.75
N PHE A 10 -9.17 0.65 4.43
CA PHE A 10 -8.61 -0.30 5.39
C PHE A 10 -7.96 0.42 6.56
N ALA A 11 -7.91 -0.27 7.71
CA ALA A 11 -7.17 0.20 8.87
C ALA A 11 -5.68 -0.03 8.63
N PRO A 12 -4.84 1.02 8.67
CA PRO A 12 -3.40 0.84 8.53
C PRO A 12 -2.85 0.08 9.74
N PRO A 13 -1.70 -0.61 9.59
CA PRO A 13 -1.06 -1.24 10.74
C PRO A 13 -0.72 -0.19 11.80
N GLU A 14 -0.80 -0.59 13.07
CA GLU A 14 -0.33 0.27 14.14
C GLU A 14 1.19 0.37 14.06
N GLY A 15 1.70 1.58 14.26
CA GLY A 15 3.12 1.83 14.25
C GLY A 15 3.44 3.27 14.60
N GLU A 16 4.66 3.50 15.05
CA GLU A 16 5.08 4.82 15.48
C GLU A 16 5.03 5.83 14.35
N LEU A 17 5.47 5.45 13.15
CA LEU A 17 5.50 6.33 11.99
C LEU A 17 4.09 6.71 11.56
N VAL A 18 3.16 5.75 11.55
CA VAL A 18 1.76 6.02 11.23
C VAL A 18 1.17 6.98 12.25
N ARG A 19 1.42 6.78 13.53
CA ARG A 19 0.91 7.67 14.58
C ARG A 19 1.48 9.08 14.45
N ARG A 20 2.75 9.23 14.11
CA ARG A 20 3.38 10.55 13.96
C ARG A 20 2.78 11.35 12.81
N HIS A 21 2.49 10.69 11.69
CA HIS A 21 2.04 11.38 10.48
C HIS A 21 0.53 11.58 10.44
N PHE A 22 -0.23 10.68 11.05
CA PHE A 22 -1.69 10.64 10.92
C PHE A 22 -2.43 10.73 12.25
N GLY A 23 -1.69 10.78 13.37
CA GLY A 23 -2.25 10.84 14.72
C GLY A 23 -2.62 9.47 15.28
N PRO A 24 -2.97 9.40 16.57
CA PRO A 24 -3.30 8.14 17.24
C PRO A 24 -4.61 7.51 16.75
N ASP A 25 -5.51 8.32 16.20
CA ASP A 25 -6.81 7.90 15.68
C ASP A 25 -6.91 8.27 14.20
N SER A 26 -5.97 7.77 13.41
CA SER A 26 -5.83 8.16 12.00
C SER A 26 -7.04 7.82 11.13
N GLY A 27 -7.88 6.89 11.57
CA GLY A 27 -8.96 6.39 10.76
C GLY A 27 -8.49 5.55 9.57
N PRO A 28 -9.40 5.12 8.69
CA PRO A 28 -9.05 4.25 7.57
C PRO A 28 -8.28 4.99 6.48
N PHE A 29 -7.40 4.27 5.81
CA PHE A 29 -6.76 4.72 4.57
C PHE A 29 -7.62 4.30 3.38
N GLY A 30 -7.71 5.18 2.37
CA GLY A 30 -8.34 4.86 1.09
C GLY A 30 -7.28 4.82 0.00
N LYS A 31 -7.12 3.68 -0.65
CA LYS A 31 -6.13 3.47 -1.70
C LYS A 31 -6.74 2.65 -2.84
N ARG A 32 -6.10 2.69 -4.01
CA ARG A 32 -6.48 1.83 -5.12
C ARG A 32 -5.85 0.44 -4.98
N VAL A 33 -6.58 -0.57 -5.40
CA VAL A 33 -6.03 -1.93 -5.55
C VAL A 33 -5.18 -1.95 -6.82
N ILE A 34 -3.89 -2.21 -6.65
CA ILE A 34 -2.93 -2.32 -7.75
C ILE A 34 -2.64 -3.78 -8.06
N GLY A 35 -2.70 -4.65 -7.07
CA GLY A 35 -2.52 -6.08 -7.24
C GLY A 35 -3.44 -6.88 -6.35
N GLU A 36 -4.04 -7.93 -6.92
CA GLU A 36 -4.88 -8.88 -6.21
C GLU A 36 -4.03 -10.08 -5.75
N ALA A 37 -4.64 -11.00 -5.01
CA ALA A 37 -3.98 -12.23 -4.60
C ALA A 37 -3.33 -12.94 -5.80
N GLY A 38 -2.09 -13.36 -5.65
CA GLY A 38 -1.30 -13.99 -6.71
C GLY A 38 -0.48 -13.03 -7.57
N ALA A 39 -0.75 -11.74 -7.53
CA ALA A 39 0.08 -10.76 -8.24
C ALA A 39 1.52 -10.81 -7.74
N LEU A 40 2.50 -10.69 -8.64
CA LEU A 40 3.91 -10.75 -8.29
C LEU A 40 4.46 -9.34 -8.07
N VAL A 41 4.91 -9.07 -6.84
CA VAL A 41 5.56 -7.82 -6.47
C VAL A 41 7.06 -8.00 -6.49
N GLU A 42 7.75 -7.14 -7.23
CA GLU A 42 9.22 -7.15 -7.35
C GLU A 42 9.78 -5.76 -7.14
N HIS A 43 10.99 -5.69 -6.58
CA HIS A 43 11.76 -4.46 -6.50
C HIS A 43 12.92 -4.51 -7.49
N ARG A 44 13.10 -3.41 -8.24
CA ARG A 44 14.28 -3.20 -9.10
C ARG A 44 14.89 -1.87 -8.69
N GLY A 45 15.96 -1.91 -7.90
CA GLY A 45 16.46 -0.73 -7.24
C GLY A 45 15.40 -0.16 -6.31
N LYS A 46 15.07 1.12 -6.49
CA LYS A 46 14.03 1.79 -5.69
C LYS A 46 12.64 1.75 -6.32
N TRP A 47 12.49 1.02 -7.43
CA TRP A 47 11.21 0.93 -8.13
C TRP A 47 10.49 -0.36 -7.79
N VAL A 48 9.17 -0.25 -7.61
CA VAL A 48 8.28 -1.39 -7.37
C VAL A 48 7.57 -1.74 -8.66
N TYR A 49 7.56 -3.03 -8.98
CA TYR A 49 6.84 -3.60 -10.12
C TYR A 49 5.81 -4.58 -9.61
N VAL A 50 4.61 -4.51 -10.16
CA VAL A 50 3.54 -5.48 -9.89
C VAL A 50 3.16 -6.10 -11.23
N ASP A 51 3.31 -7.41 -11.33
CA ASP A 51 3.11 -8.17 -12.57
C ASP A 51 3.88 -7.55 -13.76
N GLY A 52 5.12 -7.13 -13.52
CA GLY A 52 5.99 -6.57 -14.54
C GLY A 52 5.74 -5.10 -14.88
N VAL A 53 4.76 -4.46 -14.26
CA VAL A 53 4.45 -3.05 -14.50
C VAL A 53 5.00 -2.20 -13.36
N ARG A 54 5.76 -1.16 -13.71
CA ARG A 54 6.30 -0.23 -12.73
C ARG A 54 5.17 0.61 -12.14
N VAL A 55 5.00 0.56 -10.82
CA VAL A 55 3.86 1.18 -10.14
C VAL A 55 4.23 2.23 -9.11
N ALA A 56 5.43 2.19 -8.53
CA ALA A 56 5.79 3.10 -7.45
C ALA A 56 7.30 3.25 -7.32
N HIS A 57 7.71 4.37 -6.72
CA HIS A 57 9.08 4.65 -6.33
C HIS A 57 9.17 4.67 -4.80
N MET A 58 10.10 3.92 -4.24
CA MET A 58 10.35 3.90 -2.81
C MET A 58 11.38 4.98 -2.45
N LYS A 59 11.04 5.83 -1.49
CA LYS A 59 11.98 6.81 -0.93
C LYS A 59 12.68 6.19 0.27
N PRO A 60 13.97 6.49 0.50
CA PRO A 60 14.67 5.97 1.68
C PRO A 60 14.22 6.64 2.98
N ARG A 61 13.70 7.86 2.89
CA ARG A 61 13.24 8.63 4.05
C ARG A 61 11.98 9.41 3.74
N SER A 62 11.16 9.61 4.76
CA SER A 62 10.01 10.52 4.69
C SER A 62 10.49 11.96 4.55
N ARG A 63 9.56 12.88 4.27
CA ARG A 63 9.87 14.31 4.22
C ARG A 63 10.33 14.88 5.57
N PHE A 64 10.09 14.17 6.67
CA PHE A 64 10.58 14.55 8.00
C PHE A 64 11.88 13.83 8.36
N GLY A 65 12.52 13.13 7.42
CA GLY A 65 13.79 12.46 7.60
C GLY A 65 13.76 11.09 8.26
N GLU A 66 12.58 10.55 8.51
CA GLU A 66 12.43 9.22 9.11
C GLU A 66 12.76 8.13 8.08
N VAL A 67 13.45 7.09 8.51
CA VAL A 67 13.80 5.97 7.64
C VAL A 67 12.53 5.20 7.27
N LEU A 68 12.34 4.98 5.97
CA LEU A 68 11.26 4.17 5.44
C LEU A 68 11.78 2.80 5.05
N THR A 69 11.01 1.78 5.35
CA THR A 69 11.36 0.39 5.06
C THR A 69 10.76 -0.02 3.71
N PRO A 70 11.52 -0.70 2.84
CA PRO A 70 10.93 -1.25 1.62
C PRO A 70 9.76 -2.18 1.93
N GLY A 71 8.76 -2.16 1.07
CA GLY A 71 7.57 -2.98 1.22
C GLY A 71 7.80 -4.45 0.90
N PRO A 72 6.76 -5.26 1.04
CA PRO A 72 6.85 -6.69 0.78
C PRO A 72 7.04 -7.00 -0.69
N VAL A 73 7.71 -8.11 -0.97
CA VAL A 73 7.90 -8.66 -2.32
C VAL A 73 7.34 -10.07 -2.39
N GLY A 74 7.21 -10.59 -3.60
CA GLY A 74 6.69 -11.92 -3.86
C GLY A 74 5.20 -11.88 -4.22
N ARG A 75 4.55 -13.02 -4.16
CA ARG A 75 3.14 -13.12 -4.49
C ARG A 75 2.27 -12.50 -3.40
N VAL A 76 1.30 -11.68 -3.80
CA VAL A 76 0.31 -11.16 -2.86
C VAL A 76 -0.48 -12.35 -2.31
N PRO A 77 -0.55 -12.50 -0.97
CA PRO A 77 -1.24 -13.65 -0.37
C PRO A 77 -2.76 -13.63 -0.60
N GLU A 78 -3.38 -14.78 -0.46
CA GLU A 78 -4.84 -14.93 -0.42
C GLU A 78 -5.43 -13.96 0.60
N GLY A 79 -6.51 -13.28 0.22
CA GLY A 79 -7.20 -12.33 1.08
C GLY A 79 -6.48 -11.02 1.29
N CYS A 80 -5.38 -10.78 0.58
CA CYS A 80 -4.60 -9.54 0.68
C CYS A 80 -4.54 -8.83 -0.66
N TYR A 81 -4.14 -7.56 -0.59
CA TYR A 81 -4.06 -6.69 -1.77
C TYR A 81 -2.81 -5.82 -1.67
N TYR A 82 -2.17 -5.58 -2.81
CA TYR A 82 -1.20 -4.50 -2.94
C TYR A 82 -1.99 -3.24 -3.25
N VAL A 83 -1.86 -2.24 -2.39
CA VAL A 83 -2.62 -0.99 -2.51
C VAL A 83 -1.69 0.19 -2.70
N GLY A 84 -2.13 1.18 -3.45
CA GLY A 84 -1.28 2.31 -3.73
C GLY A 84 -1.96 3.49 -4.41
N THR A 85 -1.12 4.43 -4.77
CA THR A 85 -1.49 5.64 -5.47
C THR A 85 -0.39 6.00 -6.46
N ALA A 86 -0.73 6.73 -7.50
CA ALA A 86 0.24 7.26 -8.46
C ALA A 86 1.06 8.42 -7.88
N HIS A 87 0.67 8.98 -6.72
CA HIS A 87 1.37 10.10 -6.13
C HIS A 87 2.79 9.71 -5.71
N PRO A 88 3.83 10.50 -6.05
CA PRO A 88 5.22 10.15 -5.73
C PRO A 88 5.50 10.08 -4.22
N ASP A 89 4.73 10.79 -3.40
CA ASP A 89 4.85 10.77 -1.94
C ASP A 89 3.83 9.86 -1.28
N GLY A 90 3.20 8.94 -2.03
CA GLY A 90 2.20 8.03 -1.50
C GLY A 90 2.78 7.14 -0.40
N PHE A 91 2.01 6.97 0.69
CA PHE A 91 2.33 6.09 1.79
C PHE A 91 1.38 4.90 1.72
N ASP A 92 1.87 3.78 1.23
CA ASP A 92 1.07 2.65 0.81
C ASP A 92 1.88 1.35 0.85
N SER A 93 1.48 0.34 0.09
CA SER A 93 2.16 -0.97 0.06
C SER A 93 3.60 -0.92 -0.42
N ARG A 94 4.06 0.20 -0.98
CA ARG A 94 5.48 0.35 -1.34
C ARG A 94 6.39 0.33 -0.11
N TYR A 95 5.85 0.59 1.08
CA TYR A 95 6.61 0.61 2.34
C TYR A 95 6.16 -0.47 3.30
N GLY A 96 7.13 -1.04 4.03
CA GLY A 96 6.88 -2.08 5.02
C GLY A 96 6.00 -1.62 6.17
N GLU A 97 5.98 -0.32 6.46
CA GLU A 97 5.11 0.27 7.49
C GLU A 97 3.62 0.07 7.18
N ILE A 98 3.27 -0.10 5.92
CA ILE A 98 1.90 -0.39 5.49
C ILE A 98 1.74 -1.86 5.09
N GLY A 99 2.62 -2.38 4.24
CA GLY A 99 2.55 -3.74 3.75
C GLY A 99 1.35 -4.00 2.85
N PHE A 100 0.95 -5.26 2.73
CA PHE A 100 -0.29 -5.61 2.04
C PHE A 100 -1.49 -5.29 2.93
N ALA A 101 -2.59 -4.85 2.31
CA ALA A 101 -3.86 -4.68 3.01
C ALA A 101 -4.62 -6.00 2.96
N CYS A 102 -4.88 -6.60 4.11
CA CYS A 102 -5.47 -7.93 4.19
C CYS A 102 -6.88 -7.90 4.79
N ALA A 103 -7.62 -8.99 4.60
CA ALA A 103 -9.05 -9.07 4.92
C ALA A 103 -9.43 -8.52 6.29
N LYS A 104 -8.64 -8.79 7.32
CA LYS A 104 -8.91 -8.32 8.69
C LYS A 104 -8.85 -6.80 8.83
N GLN A 105 -8.18 -6.11 7.91
CA GLN A 105 -8.01 -4.67 7.94
C GLN A 105 -9.06 -3.95 7.10
N ILE A 106 -9.72 -4.67 6.20
CA ILE A 106 -10.63 -4.05 5.22
C ILE A 106 -11.91 -3.60 5.90
N ILE A 107 -12.27 -2.35 5.70
CA ILE A 107 -13.46 -1.71 6.25
C ILE A 107 -14.52 -1.57 5.16
N GLY A 108 -14.10 -1.28 3.94
CA GLY A 108 -15.01 -1.08 2.84
C GLY A 108 -14.30 -1.04 1.50
N THR A 109 -15.08 -1.03 0.44
CA THR A 109 -14.60 -0.99 -0.94
C THR A 109 -15.43 0.00 -1.74
N GLY A 110 -14.89 0.47 -2.86
CA GLY A 110 -15.62 1.34 -3.77
C GLY A 110 -15.08 1.23 -5.19
N THR A 111 -15.94 1.52 -6.15
CA THR A 111 -15.53 1.59 -7.56
C THR A 111 -15.32 3.05 -7.95
N PRO A 112 -14.33 3.34 -8.83
CA PRO A 112 -14.16 4.70 -9.33
C PRO A 112 -15.39 5.16 -10.11
N ILE A 113 -15.76 6.42 -9.91
CA ILE A 113 -16.82 7.07 -10.66
C ILE A 113 -16.16 7.87 -11.78
N LEU A 114 -16.61 7.63 -12.98
CA LEU A 114 -16.11 8.33 -14.18
C LEU A 114 -16.94 9.57 -14.48
#